data_74ef8a2a5e5d181e1081eb690d94e4c0
#
_entry.id   74ef8a2a5e5d181e1081eb690d94e4c0
#
_cell.length_a   1.000
_cell.length_b   1.000
_cell.length_c   1.000
_cell.angle_alpha   90.00
_cell.angle_beta   90.00
_cell.angle_gamma   90.00
#
_symmetry.space_group_name_H-M   'P 1'
#
loop_
_entity.id
_entity.type
_entity.pdbx_description
1 polymer ?
#
loop_
_entity_poly.entity_id
_entity_poly.type
_entity_poly.pdbx_seq_one_letter_code
_entity_poly.pdbx_strand_id
1 'polypeptide(L)'
;KDRPRWMAQNAQAFFATHLGNQVSSELIAWTVQRCLDCSAKAAVEVVETGFSTDLRKEAGALQVPTLILHGDADASAPLHLTGRRLAQLVPDNVYKEYPGAGHGIFLTHTEQLNQDLHDFIEGSSS
;
A
#
# COMPACT_ATOMS: atom_id res chain seq x y z
N LYS A 1 20.04 16.15 -4.59
CA LYS A 1 19.47 15.45 -5.76
C LYS A 1 17.99 15.82 -5.88
N ASP A 2 17.41 15.75 -7.08
CA ASP A 2 16.06 16.22 -7.43
C ASP A 2 14.99 15.23 -6.93
N ARG A 3 14.60 15.34 -5.64
CA ARG A 3 13.59 14.51 -4.99
C ARG A 3 12.20 14.68 -5.63
N PRO A 4 11.73 15.91 -5.96
CA PRO A 4 10.45 16.09 -6.64
C PRO A 4 10.36 15.34 -7.97
N ARG A 5 11.40 15.45 -8.81
CA ARG A 5 11.47 14.76 -10.09
C ARG A 5 11.42 13.23 -9.91
N TRP A 6 12.18 12.71 -8.96
CA TRP A 6 12.19 11.27 -8.68
C TRP A 6 10.80 10.76 -8.27
N MET A 7 10.10 11.47 -7.39
CA MET A 7 8.74 11.10 -6.96
C MET A 7 7.75 11.17 -8.12
N ALA A 8 7.78 12.22 -8.93
CA ALA A 8 6.91 12.36 -10.09
C ALA A 8 7.13 11.22 -11.12
N GLN A 9 8.39 10.83 -11.37
CA GLN A 9 8.71 9.73 -12.27
C GLN A 9 8.24 8.36 -11.75
N ASN A 10 8.19 8.16 -10.43
CA ASN A 10 7.74 6.91 -9.83
C ASN A 10 6.21 6.84 -9.65
N ALA A 11 5.48 7.94 -9.82
CA ALA A 11 4.03 7.97 -9.67
C ALA A 11 3.30 7.00 -10.61
N GLN A 12 3.81 6.82 -11.82
CA GLN A 12 3.27 5.88 -12.80
C GLN A 12 3.26 4.43 -12.29
N ALA A 13 4.37 4.00 -11.72
CA ALA A 13 4.50 2.66 -11.14
C ALA A 13 3.70 2.53 -9.83
N PHE A 14 3.70 3.58 -9.00
CA PHE A 14 2.96 3.63 -7.74
C PHE A 14 1.45 3.43 -7.94
N PHE A 15 0.86 4.08 -8.94
CA PHE A 15 -0.56 3.95 -9.27
C PHE A 15 -0.84 2.88 -10.34
N ALA A 16 0.19 2.26 -10.91
CA ALA A 16 0.09 1.34 -12.04
C ALA A 16 -0.73 1.92 -13.22
N THR A 17 -0.54 3.21 -13.53
CA THR A 17 -1.29 3.90 -14.62
C THR A 17 -0.96 3.32 -15.99
N HIS A 18 0.22 2.74 -16.16
CA HIS A 18 0.64 2.02 -17.36
C HIS A 18 -0.19 0.74 -17.63
N LEU A 19 -0.93 0.26 -16.63
CA LEU A 19 -1.87 -0.87 -16.74
C LEU A 19 -3.32 -0.42 -16.93
N GLY A 20 -3.56 0.89 -17.13
CA GLY A 20 -4.88 1.44 -17.42
C GLY A 20 -5.61 2.04 -16.21
N ASN A 21 -5.01 2.02 -15.01
CA ASN A 21 -5.59 2.71 -13.86
C ASN A 21 -5.67 4.22 -14.11
N GLN A 22 -6.81 4.81 -13.78
CA GLN A 22 -7.08 6.23 -14.01
C GLN A 22 -6.83 7.04 -12.75
N VAL A 23 -5.89 7.96 -12.81
CA VAL A 23 -5.63 8.98 -11.78
C VAL A 23 -5.32 10.28 -12.50
N SER A 24 -5.98 11.38 -12.14
CA SER A 24 -5.73 12.67 -12.77
C SER A 24 -4.32 13.18 -12.50
N SER A 25 -3.77 13.97 -13.43
CA SER A 25 -2.47 14.61 -13.26
C SER A 25 -2.42 15.49 -12.01
N GLU A 26 -3.52 16.15 -11.69
CA GLU A 26 -3.67 17.03 -10.52
C GLU A 26 -3.61 16.23 -9.22
N LEU A 27 -4.26 15.07 -9.18
CA LEU A 27 -4.24 14.18 -8.01
C LEU A 27 -2.86 13.54 -7.82
N ILE A 28 -2.18 13.18 -8.91
CA ILE A 28 -0.78 12.72 -8.87
C ILE A 28 0.12 13.84 -8.31
N ALA A 29 0.00 15.06 -8.84
CA ALA A 29 0.79 16.20 -8.39
C ALA A 29 0.53 16.52 -6.91
N TRP A 30 -0.72 16.49 -6.47
CA TRP A 30 -1.08 16.66 -5.07
C TRP A 30 -0.47 15.58 -4.17
N THR A 31 -0.52 14.32 -4.58
CA THR A 31 0.08 13.20 -3.83
C THR A 31 1.60 13.37 -3.70
N VAL A 32 2.27 13.73 -4.80
CA VAL A 32 3.72 14.01 -4.78
C VAL A 32 4.03 15.16 -3.82
N GLN A 33 3.22 16.23 -3.84
CA GLN A 33 3.40 17.35 -2.91
C GLN A 33 3.25 16.91 -1.45
N ARG A 34 2.26 16.08 -1.11
CA ARG A 34 2.12 15.53 0.26
C ARG A 34 3.35 14.74 0.70
N CYS A 35 3.92 13.94 -0.19
CA CYS A 35 5.18 13.25 0.11
C CYS A 35 6.36 14.23 0.34
N LEU A 36 6.39 15.36 -0.38
CA LEU A 36 7.44 16.36 -0.26
C LEU A 36 7.33 17.20 1.02
N ASP A 37 6.16 17.29 1.64
CA ASP A 37 5.94 17.96 2.92
C ASP A 37 6.67 17.25 4.07
N CYS A 38 6.98 15.96 3.91
CA CYS A 38 7.82 15.22 4.84
C CYS A 38 9.28 15.66 4.69
N SER A 39 9.99 15.90 5.81
CA SER A 39 11.41 16.23 5.76
C SER A 39 12.23 15.10 5.11
N ALA A 40 13.30 15.45 4.40
CA ALA A 40 14.17 14.44 3.77
C ALA A 40 14.78 13.49 4.82
N LYS A 41 15.11 13.99 6.01
CA LYS A 41 15.64 13.20 7.12
C LYS A 41 14.61 12.17 7.59
N ALA A 42 13.39 12.61 7.91
CA ALA A 42 12.32 11.70 8.35
C ALA A 42 11.99 10.64 7.29
N ALA A 43 11.95 11.03 6.00
CA ALA A 43 11.69 10.09 4.92
C ALA A 43 12.77 8.99 4.83
N VAL A 44 14.05 9.35 5.01
CA VAL A 44 15.16 8.38 5.00
C VAL A 44 15.07 7.45 6.21
N GLU A 45 14.88 8.01 7.41
CA GLU A 45 14.81 7.23 8.67
C GLU A 45 13.65 6.24 8.67
N VAL A 46 12.48 6.62 8.15
CA VAL A 46 11.32 5.71 8.01
C VAL A 46 11.63 4.56 7.06
N VAL A 47 12.24 4.86 5.91
CA VAL A 47 12.62 3.82 4.93
C VAL A 47 13.67 2.88 5.51
N GLU A 48 14.72 3.40 6.13
CA GLU A 48 15.77 2.59 6.76
C GLU A 48 15.20 1.70 7.87
N THR A 49 14.33 2.23 8.72
CA THR A 49 13.65 1.46 9.77
C THR A 49 12.77 0.36 9.18
N GLY A 50 11.97 0.69 8.16
CA GLY A 50 11.08 -0.29 7.51
C GLY A 50 11.83 -1.45 6.86
N PHE A 51 13.00 -1.19 6.27
CA PHE A 51 13.81 -2.25 5.65
C PHE A 51 14.71 -3.01 6.61
N SER A 52 15.03 -2.46 7.78
CA SER A 52 15.92 -3.10 8.77
C SER A 52 15.17 -3.82 9.89
N THR A 53 13.87 -3.59 10.07
CA THR A 53 13.08 -4.17 11.15
C THR A 53 12.40 -5.47 10.72
N ASP A 54 12.65 -6.55 11.44
CA ASP A 54 11.95 -7.82 11.23
C ASP A 54 10.72 -7.89 12.15
N LEU A 55 9.54 -7.75 11.55
CA LEU A 55 8.24 -7.78 12.25
C LEU A 55 7.50 -9.12 12.09
N ARG A 56 8.15 -10.17 11.62
CA ARG A 56 7.49 -11.47 11.36
C ARG A 56 6.94 -12.11 12.64
N LYS A 57 7.65 -11.96 13.74
CA LYS A 57 7.21 -12.47 15.06
C LYS A 57 5.97 -11.72 15.55
N GLU A 58 5.97 -10.41 15.45
CA GLU A 58 4.86 -9.55 15.84
C GLU A 58 3.63 -9.81 14.96
N ALA A 59 3.81 -9.94 13.66
CA ALA A 59 2.73 -10.29 12.74
C ALA A 59 2.10 -11.65 13.07
N GLY A 60 2.91 -12.66 13.38
CA GLY A 60 2.43 -13.98 13.80
C GLY A 60 1.78 -14.01 15.18
N ALA A 61 1.98 -12.99 15.99
CA ALA A 61 1.39 -12.85 17.34
C ALA A 61 0.10 -12.01 17.36
N LEU A 62 -0.36 -11.50 16.24
CA LEU A 62 -1.62 -10.74 16.17
C LEU A 62 -2.81 -11.63 16.58
N GLN A 63 -3.64 -11.10 17.48
CA GLN A 63 -4.83 -11.79 18.03
C GLN A 63 -6.13 -11.07 17.68
N VAL A 64 -6.08 -10.15 16.73
CA VAL A 64 -7.23 -9.38 16.26
C VAL A 64 -7.53 -9.76 14.81
N PRO A 65 -8.80 -9.78 14.41
CA PRO A 65 -9.17 -9.93 13.00
C PRO A 65 -8.44 -8.90 12.16
N THR A 66 -7.83 -9.34 11.07
CA THR A 66 -6.95 -8.49 10.24
C THR A 66 -7.36 -8.57 8.78
N LEU A 67 -7.62 -7.43 8.16
CA LEU A 67 -7.83 -7.34 6.71
C LEU A 67 -6.52 -6.93 6.02
N ILE A 68 -6.08 -7.72 5.06
CA ILE A 68 -4.90 -7.46 4.24
C ILE A 68 -5.35 -7.24 2.79
N LEU A 69 -5.16 -6.03 2.28
CA LEU A 69 -5.51 -5.64 0.92
C LEU A 69 -4.24 -5.28 0.15
N HIS A 70 -4.06 -5.81 -1.06
CA HIS A 70 -2.83 -5.58 -1.81
C HIS A 70 -3.08 -5.59 -3.32
N GLY A 71 -2.46 -4.65 -4.05
CA GLY A 71 -2.45 -4.65 -5.50
C GLY A 71 -1.45 -5.67 -6.07
N ASP A 72 -1.86 -6.47 -7.04
CA ASP A 72 -0.97 -7.50 -7.62
C ASP A 72 0.13 -6.93 -8.52
N ALA A 73 -0.02 -5.67 -8.97
CA ALA A 73 0.96 -4.91 -9.73
C ALA A 73 1.73 -3.87 -8.88
N ASP A 74 1.76 -4.04 -7.56
CA ASP A 74 2.49 -3.15 -6.65
C ASP A 74 4.00 -3.27 -6.84
N ALA A 75 4.59 -2.27 -7.49
CA ALA A 75 6.03 -2.17 -7.71
C ALA A 75 6.79 -1.59 -6.49
N SER A 76 6.09 -0.93 -5.56
CA SER A 76 6.69 -0.34 -4.35
C SER A 76 6.88 -1.38 -3.24
N ALA A 77 5.93 -2.29 -3.11
CA ALA A 77 5.96 -3.41 -2.17
C ALA A 77 5.54 -4.70 -2.88
N PRO A 78 6.46 -5.37 -3.59
CA PRO A 78 6.12 -6.53 -4.42
C PRO A 78 5.34 -7.60 -3.66
N LEU A 79 4.17 -7.94 -4.19
CA LEU A 79 3.16 -8.79 -3.56
C LEU A 79 3.72 -10.09 -2.95
N HIS A 80 4.61 -10.77 -3.68
CA HIS A 80 5.22 -12.04 -3.25
C HIS A 80 6.22 -11.90 -2.10
N LEU A 81 6.70 -10.68 -1.85
CA LEU A 81 7.62 -10.38 -0.74
C LEU A 81 6.89 -9.82 0.50
N THR A 82 5.69 -9.32 0.33
CA THR A 82 4.96 -8.54 1.33
C THR A 82 3.58 -9.13 1.63
N GLY A 83 2.51 -8.75 0.93
CA GLY A 83 1.14 -9.10 1.26
C GLY A 83 0.88 -10.60 1.36
N ARG A 84 1.37 -11.40 0.40
CA ARG A 84 1.22 -12.88 0.45
C ARG A 84 1.94 -13.50 1.62
N ARG A 85 3.12 -12.99 2.00
CA ARG A 85 3.85 -13.47 3.16
C ARG A 85 3.20 -13.05 4.47
N LEU A 86 2.70 -11.82 4.53
CA LEU A 86 1.98 -11.33 5.70
C LEU A 86 0.73 -12.18 5.96
N ALA A 87 -0.04 -12.50 4.92
CA ALA A 87 -1.22 -13.35 5.02
C ALA A 87 -0.92 -14.79 5.52
N GLN A 88 0.29 -15.28 5.28
CA GLN A 88 0.74 -16.58 5.82
C GLN A 88 1.16 -16.51 7.29
N LEU A 89 1.48 -15.32 7.81
CA LEU A 89 1.97 -15.13 9.17
C LEU A 89 0.84 -14.77 10.15
N VAL A 90 -0.09 -13.92 9.73
CA VAL A 90 -1.19 -13.45 10.57
C VAL A 90 -2.23 -14.55 10.72
N PRO A 91 -2.54 -15.03 11.94
CA PRO A 91 -3.41 -16.21 12.14
C PRO A 91 -4.85 -16.00 11.70
N ASP A 92 -5.44 -14.86 12.08
CA ASP A 92 -6.84 -14.51 11.78
C ASP A 92 -6.85 -13.36 10.77
N ASN A 93 -6.82 -13.71 9.47
CA ASN A 93 -6.80 -12.71 8.42
C ASN A 93 -7.77 -13.01 7.28
N VAL A 94 -8.27 -11.94 6.67
CA VAL A 94 -8.91 -11.93 5.36
C VAL A 94 -7.93 -11.28 4.39
N TYR A 95 -7.52 -12.00 3.37
CA TYR A 95 -6.57 -11.52 2.38
C TYR A 95 -7.24 -11.35 1.01
N LYS A 96 -7.10 -10.18 0.40
CA LYS A 96 -7.61 -9.88 -0.95
C LYS A 96 -6.54 -9.25 -1.81
N GLU A 97 -6.41 -9.75 -3.05
CA GLU A 97 -5.56 -9.17 -4.09
C GLU A 97 -6.42 -8.38 -5.07
N TYR A 98 -5.93 -7.21 -5.49
CA TYR A 98 -6.60 -6.34 -6.44
C TYR A 98 -5.88 -6.45 -7.80
N PRO A 99 -6.52 -7.11 -8.80
CA PRO A 99 -5.91 -7.34 -10.10
C PRO A 99 -5.59 -6.02 -10.83
N GLY A 100 -4.36 -5.90 -11.34
CA GLY A 100 -3.88 -4.73 -12.05
C GLY A 100 -3.64 -3.50 -11.18
N ALA A 101 -3.85 -3.59 -9.87
CA ALA A 101 -3.68 -2.46 -8.97
C ALA A 101 -2.24 -2.30 -8.51
N GLY A 102 -1.78 -1.05 -8.44
CA GLY A 102 -0.49 -0.67 -7.86
C GLY A 102 -0.56 -0.45 -6.36
N HIS A 103 0.44 0.23 -5.81
CA HIS A 103 0.48 0.62 -4.39
C HIS A 103 -0.62 1.60 -4.01
N GLY A 104 -1.05 2.43 -4.94
CA GLY A 104 -2.05 3.47 -4.75
C GLY A 104 -3.51 3.00 -4.86
N ILE A 105 -3.85 1.80 -4.36
CA ILE A 105 -5.22 1.24 -4.43
C ILE A 105 -6.27 2.18 -3.84
N PHE A 106 -5.91 2.99 -2.86
CA PHE A 106 -6.80 3.95 -2.21
C PHE A 106 -7.30 5.07 -3.12
N LEU A 107 -6.66 5.29 -4.27
CA LEU A 107 -7.11 6.24 -5.31
C LEU A 107 -7.61 5.54 -6.57
N THR A 108 -7.03 4.40 -6.91
CA THR A 108 -7.36 3.71 -8.17
C THR A 108 -8.54 2.74 -8.02
N HIS A 109 -8.75 2.21 -6.82
CA HIS A 109 -9.78 1.21 -6.51
C HIS A 109 -10.63 1.62 -5.29
N THR A 110 -10.90 2.92 -5.15
CA THR A 110 -11.55 3.51 -3.96
C THR A 110 -12.88 2.86 -3.61
N GLU A 111 -13.74 2.61 -4.60
CA GLU A 111 -15.07 2.02 -4.36
C GLU A 111 -14.95 0.59 -3.84
N GLN A 112 -14.13 -0.24 -4.49
CA GLN A 112 -13.89 -1.60 -4.05
C GLN A 112 -13.22 -1.64 -2.67
N LEU A 113 -12.23 -0.78 -2.44
CA LEU A 113 -11.55 -0.66 -1.15
C LEU A 113 -12.53 -0.31 -0.03
N ASN A 114 -13.38 0.68 -0.25
CA ASN A 114 -14.38 1.10 0.75
C ASN A 114 -15.40 -0.01 1.03
N GLN A 115 -15.84 -0.74 0.01
CA GLN A 115 -16.74 -1.87 0.20
C GLN A 115 -16.08 -3.00 1.00
N ASP A 116 -14.84 -3.36 0.66
CA ASP A 116 -14.10 -4.40 1.38
C ASP A 116 -13.84 -4.03 2.84
N LEU A 117 -13.55 -2.76 3.12
CA LEU A 117 -13.40 -2.23 4.48
C LEU A 117 -14.72 -2.30 5.25
N HIS A 118 -15.82 -1.88 4.63
CA HIS A 118 -17.16 -1.92 5.24
C HIS A 118 -17.56 -3.35 5.58
N ASP A 119 -17.46 -4.26 4.61
CA ASP A 119 -17.82 -5.67 4.80
C ASP A 119 -17.01 -6.34 5.91
N PHE A 120 -15.72 -6.01 5.99
CA PHE A 120 -14.85 -6.54 7.05
C PHE A 120 -15.25 -6.01 8.44
N ILE A 121 -15.55 -4.72 8.56
CA ILE A 121 -15.97 -4.10 9.82
C ILE A 121 -17.30 -4.67 10.29
N GLU A 122 -18.29 -4.77 9.40
CA GLU A 122 -19.60 -5.33 9.73
C GLU A 122 -19.52 -6.84 10.07
N GLY A 123 -18.74 -7.61 9.32
CA GLY A 123 -18.52 -9.03 9.57
C GLY A 123 -17.74 -9.33 10.86
N SER A 124 -16.89 -8.42 11.31
CA SER A 124 -16.12 -8.56 12.55
C SER A 124 -16.92 -8.17 13.79
N SER A 125 -18.11 -7.58 13.63
CA SER A 125 -18.99 -7.13 14.72
C SER A 125 -20.01 -8.22 15.16
N SER A 126 -19.95 -9.40 14.55
CA SER A 126 -20.81 -10.56 14.81
C SER A 126 -20.09 -11.64 15.58
#